data_7cc3cf041430411eb3eb178e95f25cba
#
_entry.id   7cc3cf041430411eb3eb178e95f25cba
#
_cell.length_a   1.000
_cell.length_b   1.000
_cell.length_c   1.000
_cell.angle_alpha   90.00
_cell.angle_beta   90.00
_cell.angle_gamma   90.00
#
_symmetry.space_group_name_H-M   'P 1'
#
loop_
_entity.id
_entity.type
_entity.pdbx_description
1 polymer ?
#
loop_
_entity_poly.entity_id
_entity_poly.type
_entity_poly.pdbx_seq_one_letter_code
_entity_poly.pdbx_strand_id
1 'polypeptide(L)'
;MLAEKRIVITGAGSGIGRATSILAASYGAKVVCVDISDGVNDTVTEIERNGGSALAIAADVSDEAAVIEFIEHCISQFGGIDGIYANAGVSGGRKSLTELTVEDWQRTLAVNTVGVFLAIKHSAPHFIGQGHGAIVCTASVAGFRANAGGVDYSASKAGVISIVQTTAYQLYG
;
A
#
# COMPACT_ATOMS: atom_id res chain seq x y z
N MET A 1 13.02 -11.74 -12.57
CA MET A 1 12.13 -12.31 -11.51
C MET A 1 10.76 -11.63 -11.52
N LEU A 2 10.67 -10.32 -11.72
CA LEU A 2 9.39 -9.58 -11.84
C LEU A 2 9.04 -9.16 -13.28
N ALA A 3 9.73 -9.71 -14.28
CA ALA A 3 9.49 -9.36 -15.70
C ALA A 3 8.01 -9.44 -16.04
N GLU A 4 7.49 -8.34 -16.63
CA GLU A 4 6.09 -8.15 -17.03
C GLU A 4 5.05 -8.22 -15.89
N LYS A 5 5.45 -8.37 -14.62
CA LYS A 5 4.52 -8.33 -13.48
C LYS A 5 3.95 -6.92 -13.28
N ARG A 6 2.65 -6.85 -13.09
CA ARG A 6 1.85 -5.62 -12.93
C ARG A 6 1.59 -5.42 -11.44
N ILE A 7 2.21 -4.41 -10.87
CA ILE A 7 2.25 -4.23 -9.42
C ILE A 7 1.77 -2.83 -9.05
N VAL A 8 0.83 -2.75 -8.13
CA VAL A 8 0.43 -1.50 -7.48
C VAL A 8 1.23 -1.33 -6.19
N ILE A 9 1.82 -0.16 -5.97
CA ILE A 9 2.56 0.17 -4.74
C ILE A 9 2.03 1.48 -4.18
N THR A 10 1.50 1.45 -2.95
CA THR A 10 1.02 2.64 -2.26
C THR A 10 2.08 3.25 -1.34
N GLY A 11 2.03 4.58 -1.13
CA GLY A 11 3.10 5.31 -0.45
C GLY A 11 4.37 5.39 -1.30
N ALA A 12 4.19 5.43 -2.62
CA ALA A 12 5.29 5.36 -3.58
C ALA A 12 6.03 6.68 -3.81
N GLY A 13 5.54 7.79 -3.24
CA GLY A 13 6.17 9.11 -3.38
C GLY A 13 7.45 9.27 -2.55
N SER A 14 7.68 8.43 -1.53
CA SER A 14 8.82 8.56 -0.65
C SER A 14 9.24 7.24 0.01
N GLY A 15 10.37 7.25 0.71
CA GLY A 15 10.80 6.20 1.63
C GLY A 15 10.81 4.79 1.03
N ILE A 16 10.19 3.85 1.76
CA ILE A 16 10.18 2.43 1.40
C ILE A 16 9.39 2.20 0.12
N GLY A 17 8.22 2.82 -0.04
CA GLY A 17 7.38 2.66 -1.23
C GLY A 17 8.10 3.12 -2.50
N ARG A 18 8.74 4.29 -2.48
CA ARG A 18 9.56 4.79 -3.60
C ARG A 18 10.68 3.82 -3.95
N ALA A 19 11.48 3.44 -2.96
CA ALA A 19 12.61 2.53 -3.19
C ALA A 19 12.16 1.17 -3.76
N THR A 20 11.04 0.64 -3.25
CA THR A 20 10.46 -0.60 -3.75
C THR A 20 9.94 -0.46 -5.18
N SER A 21 9.32 0.67 -5.52
CA SER A 21 8.81 0.94 -6.88
C SER A 21 9.96 0.96 -7.90
N ILE A 22 11.03 1.68 -7.59
CA ILE A 22 12.22 1.77 -8.45
C ILE A 22 12.86 0.38 -8.60
N LEU A 23 13.02 -0.35 -7.50
CA LEU A 23 13.61 -1.68 -7.52
C LEU A 23 12.74 -2.69 -8.28
N ALA A 24 11.42 -2.70 -8.08
CA ALA A 24 10.50 -3.58 -8.80
C ALA A 24 10.56 -3.32 -10.32
N ALA A 25 10.55 -2.06 -10.73
CA ALA A 25 10.68 -1.67 -12.13
C ALA A 25 12.04 -2.09 -12.72
N SER A 26 13.13 -2.01 -11.96
CA SER A 26 14.46 -2.48 -12.41
C SER A 26 14.53 -4.00 -12.64
N TYR A 27 13.63 -4.76 -12.00
CA TYR A 27 13.45 -6.20 -12.25
C TYR A 27 12.41 -6.50 -13.34
N GLY A 28 11.97 -5.49 -14.08
CA GLY A 28 11.07 -5.61 -15.23
C GLY A 28 9.58 -5.58 -14.90
N ALA A 29 9.19 -5.17 -13.69
CA ALA A 29 7.78 -4.96 -13.37
C ALA A 29 7.24 -3.68 -14.03
N LYS A 30 5.94 -3.69 -14.35
CA LYS A 30 5.13 -2.51 -14.66
C LYS A 30 4.49 -2.03 -13.36
N VAL A 31 4.82 -0.81 -12.92
CA VAL A 31 4.46 -0.36 -11.57
C VAL A 31 3.44 0.78 -11.64
N VAL A 32 2.33 0.64 -10.92
CA VAL A 32 1.46 1.78 -10.60
C VAL A 32 1.91 2.32 -9.24
N CYS A 33 2.51 3.49 -9.27
CA CYS A 33 2.96 4.23 -8.09
C CYS A 33 1.81 5.09 -7.58
N VAL A 34 1.36 4.86 -6.34
CA VAL A 34 0.25 5.58 -5.72
C VAL A 34 0.75 6.33 -4.49
N ASP A 35 0.46 7.63 -4.40
CA ASP A 35 0.74 8.44 -3.21
C ASP A 35 -0.22 9.63 -3.16
N ILE A 36 -0.43 10.20 -1.98
CA ILE A 36 -1.19 11.44 -1.82
C ILE A 36 -0.34 12.68 -2.18
N SER A 37 0.98 12.55 -2.18
CA SER A 37 1.94 13.62 -2.47
C SER A 37 2.44 13.60 -3.90
N ASP A 38 2.84 14.77 -4.40
CA ASP A 38 3.43 14.94 -5.74
C ASP A 38 4.76 14.18 -5.93
N GLY A 39 5.41 13.73 -4.86
CA GLY A 39 6.62 12.91 -4.91
C GLY A 39 6.47 11.61 -5.72
N VAL A 40 5.24 11.17 -5.97
CA VAL A 40 4.96 10.04 -6.86
C VAL A 40 5.42 10.29 -8.30
N ASN A 41 5.33 11.53 -8.79
CA ASN A 41 5.78 11.91 -10.13
C ASN A 41 7.31 11.81 -10.27
N ASP A 42 8.05 12.20 -9.22
CA ASP A 42 9.50 12.06 -9.19
C ASP A 42 9.92 10.59 -9.23
N THR A 43 9.18 9.73 -8.52
CA THR A 43 9.41 8.28 -8.52
C THR A 43 9.24 7.69 -9.92
N VAL A 44 8.16 8.03 -10.61
CA VAL A 44 7.88 7.56 -11.98
C VAL A 44 8.93 8.09 -12.94
N THR A 45 9.28 9.38 -12.85
CA THR A 45 10.33 9.99 -13.69
C THR A 45 11.68 9.26 -13.54
N GLU A 46 12.03 8.85 -12.31
CA GLU A 46 13.26 8.09 -12.07
C GLU A 46 13.19 6.69 -12.68
N ILE A 47 12.04 6.00 -12.55
CA ILE A 47 11.82 4.68 -13.15
C ILE A 47 11.97 4.76 -14.68
N GLU A 48 11.33 5.73 -15.32
CA GLU A 48 11.35 5.90 -16.77
C GLU A 48 12.75 6.25 -17.31
N ARG A 49 13.49 7.12 -16.59
CA ARG A 49 14.89 7.44 -16.94
C ARG A 49 15.80 6.22 -16.93
N ASN A 50 15.47 5.22 -16.10
CA ASN A 50 16.20 3.95 -16.02
C ASN A 50 15.64 2.87 -16.96
N GLY A 51 14.73 3.24 -17.88
CA GLY A 51 14.14 2.33 -18.86
C GLY A 51 13.04 1.41 -18.32
N GLY A 52 12.52 1.67 -17.12
CA GLY A 52 11.39 0.95 -16.53
C GLY A 52 10.05 1.50 -17.01
N SER A 53 8.97 0.84 -16.61
CA SER A 53 7.59 1.23 -16.94
C SER A 53 6.81 1.50 -15.65
N ALA A 54 6.30 2.72 -15.50
CA ALA A 54 5.51 3.09 -14.34
C ALA A 54 4.43 4.13 -14.68
N LEU A 55 3.40 4.21 -13.82
CA LEU A 55 2.35 5.22 -13.85
C LEU A 55 2.23 5.87 -12.49
N ALA A 56 2.01 7.18 -12.45
CA ALA A 56 1.78 7.93 -11.23
C ALA A 56 0.29 8.17 -11.01
N ILE A 57 -0.20 7.91 -9.80
CA ILE A 57 -1.57 8.23 -9.38
C ILE A 57 -1.54 8.95 -8.04
N ALA A 58 -2.10 10.16 -8.02
CA ALA A 58 -2.32 10.89 -6.78
C ALA A 58 -3.63 10.40 -6.14
N ALA A 59 -3.55 9.71 -5.00
CA ALA A 59 -4.72 9.15 -4.34
C ALA A 59 -4.52 9.00 -2.83
N ASP A 60 -5.61 9.17 -2.08
CA ASP A 60 -5.68 8.84 -0.65
C ASP A 60 -6.15 7.38 -0.49
N VAL A 61 -5.32 6.55 0.12
CA VAL A 61 -5.64 5.13 0.35
C VAL A 61 -6.78 4.91 1.35
N SER A 62 -7.18 5.93 2.10
CA SER A 62 -8.33 5.87 3.00
C SER A 62 -9.68 6.12 2.30
N ASP A 63 -9.65 6.58 1.05
CA ASP A 63 -10.82 6.74 0.19
C ASP A 63 -11.05 5.48 -0.64
N GLU A 64 -12.17 4.81 -0.40
CA GLU A 64 -12.51 3.56 -1.08
C GLU A 64 -12.66 3.73 -2.60
N ALA A 65 -13.24 4.85 -3.05
CA ALA A 65 -13.42 5.11 -4.48
C ALA A 65 -12.05 5.28 -5.18
N ALA A 66 -11.12 5.99 -4.55
CA ALA A 66 -9.76 6.15 -5.05
C ALA A 66 -9.00 4.81 -5.10
N VAL A 67 -9.22 3.92 -4.11
CA VAL A 67 -8.61 2.58 -4.11
C VAL A 67 -9.12 1.73 -5.27
N ILE A 68 -10.41 1.75 -5.53
CA ILE A 68 -11.00 1.08 -6.70
C ILE A 68 -10.39 1.63 -7.98
N GLU A 69 -10.34 2.96 -8.12
CA GLU A 69 -9.85 3.62 -9.31
C GLU A 69 -8.40 3.24 -9.64
N PHE A 70 -7.47 3.28 -8.70
CA PHE A 70 -6.07 2.96 -9.01
C PHE A 70 -5.85 1.46 -9.30
N ILE A 71 -6.65 0.54 -8.74
CA ILE A 71 -6.61 -0.88 -9.09
C ILE A 71 -7.13 -1.08 -10.52
N GLU A 72 -8.28 -0.53 -10.87
CA GLU A 72 -8.85 -0.59 -12.21
C GLU A 72 -7.95 0.09 -13.25
N HIS A 73 -7.27 1.17 -12.85
CA HIS A 73 -6.29 1.82 -13.73
C HIS A 73 -5.10 0.89 -14.04
N CYS A 74 -4.58 0.17 -13.05
CA CYS A 74 -3.56 -0.85 -13.29
C CYS A 74 -4.05 -1.91 -14.30
N ILE A 75 -5.26 -2.39 -14.12
CA ILE A 75 -5.85 -3.42 -14.97
C ILE A 75 -6.04 -2.89 -16.40
N SER A 76 -6.58 -1.69 -16.56
CA SER A 76 -6.86 -1.11 -17.88
C SER A 76 -5.58 -0.77 -18.65
N GLN A 77 -4.56 -0.23 -17.97
CA GLN A 77 -3.33 0.22 -18.63
C GLN A 77 -2.34 -0.92 -18.89
N PHE A 78 -2.26 -1.89 -17.99
CA PHE A 78 -1.30 -2.98 -18.09
C PHE A 78 -1.92 -4.34 -18.43
N GLY A 79 -3.25 -4.41 -18.54
CA GLY A 79 -3.97 -5.64 -18.90
C GLY A 79 -4.16 -6.60 -17.72
N GLY A 80 -4.04 -6.14 -16.48
CA GLY A 80 -4.29 -6.93 -15.27
C GLY A 80 -3.48 -6.45 -14.07
N ILE A 81 -3.53 -7.21 -12.97
CA ILE A 81 -2.80 -6.97 -11.74
C ILE A 81 -2.22 -8.28 -11.21
N ASP A 82 -0.92 -8.34 -10.92
CA ASP A 82 -0.24 -9.53 -10.36
C ASP A 82 0.09 -9.37 -8.88
N GLY A 83 0.18 -8.15 -8.41
CA GLY A 83 0.49 -7.87 -7.01
C GLY A 83 0.08 -6.49 -6.55
N ILE A 84 -0.16 -6.38 -5.23
CA ILE A 84 -0.34 -5.10 -4.56
C ILE A 84 0.53 -5.01 -3.32
N TYR A 85 1.27 -3.92 -3.18
CA TYR A 85 2.01 -3.60 -1.98
C TYR A 85 1.32 -2.44 -1.25
N ALA A 86 0.51 -2.78 -0.26
CA ALA A 86 -0.16 -1.83 0.63
C ALA A 86 0.85 -1.32 1.68
N ASN A 87 1.59 -0.28 1.29
CA ASN A 87 2.69 0.27 2.08
C ASN A 87 2.39 1.66 2.63
N ALA A 88 1.51 2.44 2.02
CA ALA A 88 1.15 3.77 2.52
C ALA A 88 0.82 3.75 4.01
N GLY A 89 1.31 4.75 4.72
CA GLY A 89 1.08 4.85 6.15
C GLY A 89 1.61 6.15 6.74
N VAL A 90 1.03 6.53 7.86
CA VAL A 90 1.44 7.67 8.67
C VAL A 90 1.95 7.19 10.03
N SER A 91 2.96 7.86 10.57
CA SER A 91 3.59 7.46 11.83
C SER A 91 2.78 7.83 13.08
N GLY A 92 1.64 8.50 12.90
CA GLY A 92 0.97 9.20 13.99
C GLY A 92 1.77 10.44 14.44
N GLY A 93 1.26 11.15 15.42
CA GLY A 93 1.98 12.26 16.05
C GLY A 93 2.90 11.76 17.18
N ARG A 94 3.81 12.64 17.66
CA ARG A 94 4.56 12.40 18.89
C ARG A 94 3.79 12.88 20.14
N LYS A 95 2.44 12.84 20.08
CA LYS A 95 1.58 13.25 21.17
C LYS A 95 1.59 12.18 22.28
N SER A 96 1.54 12.63 23.52
CA SER A 96 1.30 11.72 24.65
C SER A 96 -0.11 11.14 24.59
N LEU A 97 -0.37 10.07 25.33
CA LEU A 97 -1.68 9.43 25.39
C LEU A 97 -2.81 10.42 25.74
N THR A 98 -2.52 11.38 26.62
CA THR A 98 -3.52 12.37 27.08
C THR A 98 -3.73 13.55 26.13
N GLU A 99 -2.82 13.76 25.18
CA GLU A 99 -2.89 14.80 24.15
C GLU A 99 -3.43 14.29 22.83
N LEU A 100 -3.47 12.97 22.64
CA LEU A 100 -3.96 12.35 21.42
C LEU A 100 -5.47 12.57 21.29
N THR A 101 -5.90 13.20 20.20
CA THR A 101 -7.32 13.44 19.94
C THR A 101 -7.96 12.25 19.24
N VAL A 102 -9.29 12.19 19.22
CA VAL A 102 -10.04 11.18 18.46
C VAL A 102 -9.78 11.34 16.96
N GLU A 103 -9.60 12.56 16.47
CA GLU A 103 -9.30 12.86 15.07
C GLU A 103 -7.91 12.34 14.67
N ASP A 104 -6.89 12.51 15.52
CA ASP A 104 -5.56 11.93 15.31
C ASP A 104 -5.64 10.41 15.19
N TRP A 105 -6.36 9.80 16.13
CA TRP A 105 -6.61 8.36 16.17
C TRP A 105 -7.29 7.87 14.88
N GLN A 106 -8.41 8.50 14.52
CA GLN A 106 -9.18 8.14 13.33
C GLN A 106 -8.36 8.28 12.06
N ARG A 107 -7.59 9.36 11.91
CA ARG A 107 -6.70 9.56 10.76
C ARG A 107 -5.65 8.46 10.65
N THR A 108 -5.01 8.11 11.76
CA THR A 108 -3.97 7.07 11.76
C THR A 108 -4.56 5.70 11.37
N LEU A 109 -5.73 5.35 11.91
CA LEU A 109 -6.40 4.10 11.54
C LEU A 109 -6.93 4.12 10.11
N ALA A 110 -7.49 5.23 9.64
CA ALA A 110 -8.00 5.35 8.29
C ALA A 110 -6.91 5.04 7.25
N VAL A 111 -5.73 5.64 7.39
CA VAL A 111 -4.63 5.41 6.45
C VAL A 111 -4.01 4.03 6.65
N ASN A 112 -3.59 3.71 7.89
CA ASN A 112 -2.73 2.55 8.14
C ASN A 112 -3.48 1.21 8.16
N THR A 113 -4.77 1.22 8.53
CA THR A 113 -5.56 0.00 8.74
C THR A 113 -6.65 -0.14 7.69
N VAL A 114 -7.51 0.91 7.53
CA VAL A 114 -8.58 0.88 6.54
C VAL A 114 -8.00 0.86 5.13
N GLY A 115 -6.97 1.66 4.82
CA GLY A 115 -6.31 1.64 3.51
C GLY A 115 -5.74 0.27 3.14
N VAL A 116 -5.15 -0.45 4.10
CA VAL A 116 -4.69 -1.84 3.89
C VAL A 116 -5.87 -2.78 3.64
N PHE A 117 -6.94 -2.66 4.42
CA PHE A 117 -8.17 -3.45 4.23
C PHE A 117 -8.77 -3.22 2.84
N LEU A 118 -8.88 -1.96 2.40
CA LEU A 118 -9.42 -1.61 1.08
C LEU A 118 -8.56 -2.16 -0.05
N ALA A 119 -7.22 -2.07 0.07
CA ALA A 119 -6.30 -2.65 -0.90
C ALA A 119 -6.51 -4.16 -1.07
N ILE A 120 -6.65 -4.90 0.04
CA ILE A 120 -6.95 -6.34 0.03
C ILE A 120 -8.34 -6.60 -0.56
N LYS A 121 -9.36 -5.89 -0.06
CA LYS A 121 -10.76 -6.07 -0.44
C LYS A 121 -10.97 -5.96 -1.95
N HIS A 122 -10.35 -4.95 -2.57
CA HIS A 122 -10.57 -4.65 -3.99
C HIS A 122 -9.59 -5.33 -4.94
N SER A 123 -8.43 -5.82 -4.47
CA SER A 123 -7.53 -6.62 -5.30
C SER A 123 -7.83 -8.12 -5.27
N ALA A 124 -8.32 -8.65 -4.15
CA ALA A 124 -8.56 -10.07 -3.97
C ALA A 124 -9.51 -10.70 -5.03
N PRO A 125 -10.64 -10.07 -5.44
CA PRO A 125 -11.50 -10.64 -6.48
C PRO A 125 -10.78 -10.87 -7.81
N HIS A 126 -9.86 -9.98 -8.20
CA HIS A 126 -9.06 -10.13 -9.41
C HIS A 126 -8.09 -11.31 -9.31
N PHE A 127 -7.42 -11.45 -8.15
CA PHE A 127 -6.49 -12.56 -7.89
C PHE A 127 -7.20 -13.91 -7.85
N ILE A 128 -8.39 -13.97 -7.23
CA ILE A 128 -9.24 -15.17 -7.23
C ILE A 128 -9.66 -15.51 -8.66
N GLY A 129 -10.15 -14.53 -9.42
CA GLY A 129 -10.64 -14.75 -10.79
C GLY A 129 -9.57 -15.24 -11.76
N GLN A 130 -8.30 -14.80 -11.58
CA GLN A 130 -7.18 -15.22 -12.42
C GLN A 130 -6.38 -16.43 -11.87
N GLY A 131 -6.70 -16.87 -10.64
CA GLY A 131 -6.05 -18.02 -10.00
C GLY A 131 -4.61 -17.75 -9.49
N HIS A 132 -4.16 -16.51 -9.47
CA HIS A 132 -2.85 -16.12 -8.94
C HIS A 132 -2.83 -14.66 -8.54
N GLY A 133 -1.92 -14.31 -7.63
CA GLY A 133 -1.68 -12.93 -7.18
C GLY A 133 -0.90 -12.90 -5.89
N ALA A 134 -0.42 -11.72 -5.51
CA ALA A 134 0.30 -11.52 -4.25
C ALA A 134 -0.11 -10.21 -3.59
N ILE A 135 -0.35 -10.28 -2.29
CA ILE A 135 -0.64 -9.10 -1.46
C ILE A 135 0.44 -8.99 -0.40
N VAL A 136 1.12 -7.85 -0.34
CA VAL A 136 2.11 -7.53 0.69
C VAL A 136 1.63 -6.30 1.44
N CYS A 137 1.73 -6.32 2.78
CA CYS A 137 1.30 -5.22 3.63
C CYS A 137 2.42 -4.81 4.59
N THR A 138 2.65 -3.51 4.75
CA THR A 138 3.62 -2.99 5.71
C THR A 138 3.03 -2.94 7.11
N ALA A 139 3.37 -3.92 7.94
CA ALA A 139 3.14 -3.87 9.37
C ALA A 139 4.28 -3.11 10.09
N SER A 140 4.42 -3.32 11.38
CA SER A 140 5.51 -2.76 12.19
C SER A 140 5.75 -3.60 13.43
N VAL A 141 6.96 -3.54 13.95
CA VAL A 141 7.29 -4.05 15.29
C VAL A 141 6.40 -3.41 16.37
N ALA A 142 5.92 -2.18 16.14
CA ALA A 142 4.97 -1.49 17.01
C ALA A 142 3.61 -2.21 17.15
N GLY A 143 3.26 -3.08 16.20
CA GLY A 143 2.02 -3.86 16.24
C GLY A 143 2.02 -4.99 17.27
N PHE A 144 3.19 -5.37 17.82
CA PHE A 144 3.31 -6.44 18.82
C PHE A 144 4.29 -6.12 19.95
N ARG A 145 4.98 -4.97 19.91
CA ARG A 145 5.96 -4.58 20.94
C ARG A 145 5.60 -3.21 21.51
N ALA A 146 5.52 -3.10 22.83
CA ALA A 146 5.36 -1.83 23.52
C ALA A 146 6.56 -0.90 23.29
N ASN A 147 6.34 0.42 23.36
CA ASN A 147 7.33 1.47 23.20
C ASN A 147 8.04 1.52 21.81
N ALA A 148 7.42 0.97 20.77
CA ALA A 148 7.94 1.04 19.41
C ALA A 148 7.20 2.06 18.51
N GLY A 149 6.21 2.77 19.06
CA GLY A 149 5.41 3.80 18.39
C GLY A 149 4.39 4.43 19.29
N GLY A 150 3.68 5.45 18.83
CA GLY A 150 2.51 6.01 19.49
C GLY A 150 1.40 4.98 19.64
N VAL A 151 0.45 5.22 20.54
CA VAL A 151 -0.63 4.25 20.83
C VAL A 151 -1.56 4.04 19.62
N ASP A 152 -1.87 5.09 18.89
CA ASP A 152 -2.63 5.06 17.64
C ASP A 152 -1.91 4.27 16.54
N TYR A 153 -0.62 4.56 16.36
CA TYR A 153 0.22 3.85 15.38
C TYR A 153 0.35 2.36 15.73
N SER A 154 0.62 2.05 17.00
CA SER A 154 0.77 0.67 17.46
C SER A 154 -0.53 -0.12 17.27
N ALA A 155 -1.68 0.46 17.63
CA ALA A 155 -2.98 -0.14 17.39
C ALA A 155 -3.25 -0.35 15.89
N SER A 156 -2.93 0.63 15.05
CA SER A 156 -3.12 0.52 13.60
C SER A 156 -2.30 -0.62 13.00
N LYS A 157 -1.05 -0.79 13.43
CA LYS A 157 -0.15 -1.84 12.92
C LYS A 157 -0.45 -3.23 13.49
N ALA A 158 -0.98 -3.32 14.70
CA ALA A 158 -1.58 -4.55 15.22
C ALA A 158 -2.82 -4.97 14.40
N GLY A 159 -3.65 -3.99 14.00
CA GLY A 159 -4.77 -4.21 13.08
C GLY A 159 -4.32 -4.78 11.73
N VAL A 160 -3.24 -4.26 11.14
CA VAL A 160 -2.69 -4.80 9.89
C VAL A 160 -2.27 -6.26 10.04
N ILE A 161 -1.58 -6.62 11.13
CA ILE A 161 -1.18 -8.01 11.38
C ILE A 161 -2.41 -8.92 11.44
N SER A 162 -3.44 -8.53 12.19
CA SER A 162 -4.68 -9.31 12.30
C SER A 162 -5.42 -9.44 10.96
N ILE A 163 -5.53 -8.35 10.20
CA ILE A 163 -6.15 -8.36 8.86
C ILE A 163 -5.43 -9.34 7.96
N VAL A 164 -4.09 -9.26 7.86
CA VAL A 164 -3.30 -10.14 6.98
C VAL A 164 -3.46 -11.60 7.35
N GLN A 165 -3.38 -11.95 8.64
CA GLN A 165 -3.54 -13.33 9.11
C GLN A 165 -4.93 -13.89 8.78
N THR A 166 -5.97 -13.08 9.01
CA THR A 166 -7.36 -13.51 8.76
C THR A 166 -7.66 -13.63 7.27
N THR A 167 -7.26 -12.65 6.47
CA THR A 167 -7.53 -12.66 5.04
C THR A 167 -6.68 -13.71 4.30
N ALA A 168 -5.44 -13.96 4.74
CA ALA A 168 -4.64 -15.05 4.20
C ALA A 168 -5.33 -16.41 4.36
N TYR A 169 -5.93 -16.66 5.53
CA TYR A 169 -6.73 -17.87 5.74
C TYR A 169 -7.97 -17.94 4.85
N GLN A 170 -8.67 -16.82 4.67
CA GLN A 170 -9.89 -16.77 3.83
C GLN A 170 -9.59 -16.91 2.32
N LEU A 171 -8.40 -16.46 1.89
CA LEU A 171 -7.99 -16.49 0.47
C LEU A 171 -7.20 -17.77 0.12
N TYR A 172 -6.85 -18.58 1.11
CA TYR A 172 -6.22 -19.88 0.92
C TYR A 172 -7.32 -20.92 0.71
N GLY A 173 -7.76 -21.07 -0.56
CA GLY A 173 -8.80 -21.97 -0.98
C GLY A 173 -8.33 -23.07 -1.90
#